data_1cc2b4512389b744717cca66f5337cb0
#
_entry.id   1cc2b4512389b744717cca66f5337cb0
#
_cell.length_a   1.000
_cell.length_b   1.000
_cell.length_c   1.000
_cell.angle_alpha   90.00
_cell.angle_beta   90.00
_cell.angle_gamma   90.00
#
_symmetry.space_group_name_H-M   'P 1'
#
loop_
_entity.id
_entity.type
_entity.pdbx_description
1 polymer ?
#
loop_
_entity_poly.entity_id
_entity_poly.type
_entity_poly.pdbx_seq_one_letter_code
_entity_poly.pdbx_strand_id
1 'polypeptide(L)'
;MYAGTHSLDNLISYFDINRIQSYNRIEECSEVEPVVDKFKSFHWNVIEVKGNDIEEVGTAYDKAKALKNGKPTAIIGHTVIGNGVSFLEDKVSSHNKSPARETIPQALAELGTSFPHEEFFNLADEHQARMTRELNASVPDIGQDFGWNSGNDMQVEEVWSGLGISEGFRECMDKNPNVIAVTQDSYKLIGFTDNDKERYRKTNQFFDVGVAEQNMSMVSAGLAKEGFIPITNGYATFALGRAYDQIRVSVAHARYNVKYFPTEGLLGGDGPFHECLESIALGYYLPHMQVQWPCDTIEANKATLVAIRDIKGPVITLQERAPKPVVTKEETPYQYGIANIIRYTGRQPKFVDAFETRLSTNWSGAEADIVIVAVGSQVAEAMRAAVILKEAK
;
A
#
# COMPACT_ATOMS: atom_id res chain seq x y z
N MET A 1 2.97 -24.99 -15.78
CA MET A 1 3.45 -26.40 -15.68
C MET A 1 2.29 -27.39 -15.58
N TYR A 2 1.48 -27.39 -14.53
CA TYR A 2 0.43 -28.38 -14.28
C TYR A 2 -0.46 -28.69 -15.50
N ALA A 3 -1.00 -27.67 -16.14
CA ALA A 3 -1.89 -27.79 -17.31
C ALA A 3 -1.21 -28.51 -18.49
N GLY A 4 0.06 -28.20 -18.78
CA GLY A 4 0.82 -28.88 -19.83
C GLY A 4 1.12 -30.34 -19.49
N THR A 5 1.50 -30.61 -18.23
CA THR A 5 1.76 -31.99 -17.76
C THR A 5 0.52 -32.87 -17.85
N HIS A 6 -0.66 -32.31 -17.55
CA HIS A 6 -1.93 -33.03 -17.54
C HIS A 6 -2.73 -32.89 -18.83
N SER A 7 -2.12 -32.35 -19.89
CA SER A 7 -2.70 -32.26 -21.24
C SER A 7 -4.10 -31.62 -21.26
N LEU A 8 -4.28 -30.51 -20.55
CA LEU A 8 -5.55 -29.79 -20.44
C LEU A 8 -5.83 -29.01 -21.74
N ASP A 9 -6.17 -29.69 -22.82
CA ASP A 9 -6.33 -29.10 -24.15
C ASP A 9 -7.62 -28.26 -24.33
N ASN A 10 -8.47 -28.25 -23.33
CA ASN A 10 -9.63 -27.36 -23.24
C ASN A 10 -9.34 -26.05 -22.48
N LEU A 11 -8.13 -25.89 -21.91
CA LEU A 11 -7.72 -24.65 -21.24
C LEU A 11 -7.15 -23.68 -22.25
N ILE A 12 -7.79 -22.53 -22.36
CA ILE A 12 -7.33 -21.35 -23.14
C ILE A 12 -7.14 -20.20 -22.16
N SER A 13 -5.96 -19.62 -22.15
CA SER A 13 -5.64 -18.46 -21.30
C SER A 13 -5.17 -17.31 -22.17
N TYR A 14 -5.68 -16.11 -21.91
CA TYR A 14 -5.20 -14.87 -22.51
C TYR A 14 -4.27 -14.16 -21.55
N PHE A 15 -3.15 -13.68 -22.05
CA PHE A 15 -2.13 -12.94 -21.32
C PHE A 15 -1.94 -11.58 -21.96
N ASP A 16 -2.26 -10.54 -21.22
CA ASP A 16 -2.05 -9.15 -21.60
C ASP A 16 -0.60 -8.74 -21.31
N ILE A 17 0.16 -8.47 -22.37
CA ILE A 17 1.56 -8.05 -22.28
C ILE A 17 1.67 -6.59 -22.72
N ASN A 18 1.43 -5.67 -21.80
CA ASN A 18 1.48 -4.23 -22.05
C ASN A 18 2.81 -3.56 -21.63
N ARG A 19 3.76 -4.33 -21.07
CA ARG A 19 5.11 -3.93 -20.66
C ARG A 19 5.17 -2.84 -19.57
N ILE A 20 4.07 -2.61 -18.86
CA ILE A 20 3.98 -1.63 -17.76
C ILE A 20 3.52 -2.34 -16.49
N GLN A 21 4.20 -2.07 -15.39
CA GLN A 21 3.78 -2.42 -14.02
C GLN A 21 3.16 -1.19 -13.34
N SER A 22 3.15 -1.14 -12.01
CA SER A 22 2.46 -0.07 -11.29
C SER A 22 3.07 1.31 -11.51
N TYR A 23 4.38 1.43 -11.45
CA TYR A 23 5.12 2.70 -11.52
C TYR A 23 6.28 2.69 -12.50
N ASN A 24 6.59 1.56 -13.11
CA ASN A 24 7.74 1.39 -13.99
C ASN A 24 7.37 0.57 -15.25
N ARG A 25 8.22 0.67 -16.26
CA ARG A 25 8.25 -0.33 -17.32
C ARG A 25 8.92 -1.61 -16.82
N ILE A 26 8.57 -2.75 -17.39
CA ILE A 26 9.12 -4.05 -16.94
C ILE A 26 10.64 -4.10 -17.06
N GLU A 27 11.23 -3.45 -18.05
CA GLU A 27 12.67 -3.38 -18.28
C GLU A 27 13.42 -2.64 -17.18
N GLU A 28 12.72 -1.76 -16.45
CA GLU A 28 13.33 -0.95 -15.39
C GLU A 28 13.36 -1.68 -14.04
N CYS A 29 12.58 -2.74 -13.88
CA CYS A 29 12.45 -3.44 -12.61
C CYS A 29 12.63 -4.96 -12.74
N SER A 30 11.75 -5.66 -13.45
CA SER A 30 11.83 -7.12 -13.58
C SER A 30 11.22 -7.56 -14.90
N GLU A 31 12.06 -7.81 -15.89
CA GLU A 31 11.60 -8.25 -17.19
C GLU A 31 11.10 -9.70 -17.17
N VAL A 32 9.93 -9.91 -17.77
CA VAL A 32 9.28 -11.22 -17.85
C VAL A 32 9.54 -11.97 -19.15
N GLU A 33 10.20 -11.33 -20.12
CA GLU A 33 10.55 -11.96 -21.38
C GLU A 33 11.64 -13.05 -21.24
N PRO A 34 11.72 -14.02 -22.15
CA PRO A 34 10.78 -14.30 -23.24
C PRO A 34 9.55 -15.07 -22.77
N VAL A 35 8.36 -14.46 -22.81
CA VAL A 35 7.10 -15.08 -22.33
C VAL A 35 6.70 -16.28 -23.20
N VAL A 36 6.79 -16.15 -24.52
CA VAL A 36 6.42 -17.19 -25.48
C VAL A 36 7.19 -18.49 -25.24
N ASP A 37 8.50 -18.40 -25.06
CA ASP A 37 9.36 -19.58 -24.87
C ASP A 37 9.12 -20.24 -23.52
N LYS A 38 8.81 -19.46 -22.49
CA LYS A 38 8.41 -19.98 -21.18
C LYS A 38 7.15 -20.85 -21.27
N PHE A 39 6.11 -20.39 -21.99
CA PHE A 39 4.92 -21.20 -22.19
C PHE A 39 5.20 -22.45 -23.03
N LYS A 40 5.95 -22.33 -24.13
CA LYS A 40 6.36 -23.46 -24.97
C LYS A 40 7.13 -24.51 -24.17
N SER A 41 8.04 -24.11 -23.28
CA SER A 41 8.82 -25.01 -22.43
C SER A 41 7.95 -25.80 -21.44
N PHE A 42 6.77 -25.29 -21.10
CA PHE A 42 5.77 -25.98 -20.28
C PHE A 42 4.71 -26.74 -21.10
N HIS A 43 4.99 -27.02 -22.37
CA HIS A 43 4.13 -27.79 -23.28
C HIS A 43 2.81 -27.11 -23.66
N TRP A 44 2.76 -25.79 -23.69
CA TRP A 44 1.61 -25.04 -24.17
C TRP A 44 1.72 -24.76 -25.67
N ASN A 45 0.59 -24.73 -26.35
CA ASN A 45 0.47 -23.99 -27.62
C ASN A 45 0.53 -22.50 -27.32
N VAL A 46 1.14 -21.71 -28.21
CA VAL A 46 1.20 -20.26 -28.06
C VAL A 46 0.72 -19.59 -29.34
N ILE A 47 -0.18 -18.64 -29.22
CA ILE A 47 -0.67 -17.79 -30.31
C ILE A 47 -0.42 -16.34 -29.92
N GLU A 48 0.38 -15.62 -30.70
CA GLU A 48 0.64 -14.21 -30.50
C GLU A 48 -0.31 -13.37 -31.34
N VAL A 49 -0.83 -12.26 -30.77
CA VAL A 49 -1.76 -11.34 -31.44
C VAL A 49 -1.49 -9.90 -31.04
N LYS A 50 -1.94 -8.95 -31.85
CA LYS A 50 -2.11 -7.55 -31.43
C LYS A 50 -3.29 -7.47 -30.46
N GLY A 51 -3.00 -7.31 -29.18
CA GLY A 51 -4.01 -7.45 -28.12
C GLY A 51 -5.07 -6.35 -28.10
N ASN A 52 -4.83 -5.20 -28.74
CA ASN A 52 -5.83 -4.14 -28.92
C ASN A 52 -6.70 -4.34 -30.18
N ASP A 53 -6.44 -5.37 -31.01
CA ASP A 53 -7.22 -5.74 -32.18
C ASP A 53 -8.22 -6.85 -31.83
N ILE A 54 -9.50 -6.50 -31.66
CA ILE A 54 -10.54 -7.44 -31.24
C ILE A 54 -10.78 -8.57 -32.27
N GLU A 55 -10.54 -8.33 -33.56
CA GLU A 55 -10.73 -9.34 -34.61
C GLU A 55 -9.57 -10.35 -34.59
N GLU A 56 -8.32 -9.90 -34.39
CA GLU A 56 -7.18 -10.80 -34.19
C GLU A 56 -7.36 -11.65 -32.93
N VAL A 57 -7.80 -11.04 -31.83
CA VAL A 57 -8.06 -11.75 -30.57
C VAL A 57 -9.18 -12.80 -30.76
N GLY A 58 -10.30 -12.43 -31.39
CA GLY A 58 -11.38 -13.35 -31.67
C GLY A 58 -10.94 -14.53 -32.55
N THR A 59 -10.18 -14.26 -33.58
CA THR A 59 -9.59 -15.28 -34.46
C THR A 59 -8.67 -16.23 -33.72
N ALA A 60 -7.87 -15.70 -32.78
CA ALA A 60 -6.97 -16.51 -31.93
C ALA A 60 -7.75 -17.46 -31.02
N TYR A 61 -8.85 -17.00 -30.43
CA TYR A 61 -9.73 -17.87 -29.63
C TYR A 61 -10.36 -18.99 -30.49
N ASP A 62 -10.79 -18.72 -31.70
CA ASP A 62 -11.34 -19.76 -32.56
C ASP A 62 -10.27 -20.77 -33.00
N LYS A 63 -9.06 -20.31 -33.33
CA LYS A 63 -7.90 -21.20 -33.55
C LYS A 63 -7.60 -22.05 -32.34
N ALA A 64 -7.56 -21.44 -31.13
CA ALA A 64 -7.28 -22.15 -29.89
C ALA A 64 -8.32 -23.25 -29.59
N LYS A 65 -9.62 -22.96 -29.80
CA LYS A 65 -10.71 -23.94 -29.64
C LYS A 65 -10.60 -25.10 -30.61
N ALA A 66 -10.09 -24.86 -31.82
CA ALA A 66 -9.91 -25.88 -32.82
C ALA A 66 -8.73 -26.82 -32.57
N LEU A 67 -7.74 -26.39 -31.77
CA LEU A 67 -6.60 -27.20 -31.36
C LEU A 67 -7.05 -28.32 -30.41
N LYS A 68 -6.91 -29.59 -30.87
CA LYS A 68 -7.20 -30.80 -30.07
C LYS A 68 -5.98 -31.70 -30.07
N ASN A 69 -4.90 -31.20 -29.51
CA ASN A 69 -3.59 -31.85 -29.58
C ASN A 69 -3.01 -32.24 -28.19
N GLY A 70 -3.86 -32.27 -27.17
CA GLY A 70 -3.44 -32.58 -25.81
C GLY A 70 -2.61 -31.50 -25.14
N LYS A 71 -2.67 -30.24 -25.59
CA LYS A 71 -1.93 -29.12 -25.01
C LYS A 71 -2.85 -27.94 -24.71
N PRO A 72 -2.71 -27.30 -23.53
CA PRO A 72 -3.35 -26.02 -23.26
C PRO A 72 -2.84 -24.93 -24.23
N THR A 73 -3.62 -23.87 -24.42
CA THR A 73 -3.25 -22.78 -25.33
C THR A 73 -3.14 -21.44 -24.58
N ALA A 74 -2.00 -20.77 -24.72
CA ALA A 74 -1.77 -19.40 -24.30
C ALA A 74 -1.92 -18.47 -25.50
N ILE A 75 -2.81 -17.49 -25.39
CA ILE A 75 -2.92 -16.37 -26.33
C ILE A 75 -2.15 -15.20 -25.69
N ILE A 76 -1.08 -14.76 -26.33
CA ILE A 76 -0.25 -13.66 -25.88
C ILE A 76 -0.68 -12.41 -26.66
N GLY A 77 -1.40 -11.52 -25.99
CA GLY A 77 -1.84 -10.25 -26.55
C GLY A 77 -0.83 -9.15 -26.24
N HIS A 78 -0.14 -8.67 -27.28
CA HIS A 78 0.71 -7.49 -27.14
C HIS A 78 -0.19 -6.25 -27.20
N THR A 79 -0.38 -5.60 -26.05
CA THR A 79 -1.27 -4.45 -25.91
C THR A 79 -0.50 -3.16 -25.66
N VAL A 80 -1.18 -2.05 -25.90
CA VAL A 80 -0.73 -0.72 -25.51
C VAL A 80 -1.77 -0.15 -24.55
N ILE A 81 -1.37 0.18 -23.34
CA ILE A 81 -2.27 0.79 -22.36
C ILE A 81 -2.75 2.14 -22.85
N GLY A 82 -4.05 2.44 -22.69
CA GLY A 82 -4.65 3.70 -23.15
C GLY A 82 -4.69 3.87 -24.66
N ASN A 83 -4.58 2.76 -25.43
CA ASN A 83 -4.57 2.75 -26.90
C ASN A 83 -5.69 3.59 -27.52
N GLY A 84 -5.31 4.48 -28.45
CA GLY A 84 -6.24 5.36 -29.16
C GLY A 84 -6.58 6.67 -28.42
N VAL A 85 -6.02 6.90 -27.23
CA VAL A 85 -6.21 8.15 -26.48
C VAL A 85 -4.85 8.81 -26.22
N SER A 86 -4.56 9.88 -26.94
CA SER A 86 -3.22 10.50 -27.04
C SER A 86 -2.57 10.87 -25.70
N PHE A 87 -3.36 11.25 -24.71
CA PHE A 87 -2.86 11.63 -23.38
C PHE A 87 -2.75 10.45 -22.40
N LEU A 88 -3.22 9.24 -22.77
CA LEU A 88 -3.13 8.01 -21.98
C LEU A 88 -2.20 6.96 -22.59
N GLU A 89 -2.08 6.95 -23.92
CA GLU A 89 -1.41 5.90 -24.68
C GLU A 89 0.05 5.73 -24.28
N ASP A 90 0.43 4.48 -23.99
CA ASP A 90 1.77 4.02 -23.61
C ASP A 90 2.42 4.79 -22.46
N LYS A 91 1.64 5.28 -21.51
CA LYS A 91 2.14 6.01 -20.35
C LYS A 91 2.02 5.17 -19.08
N VAL A 92 3.11 5.07 -18.31
CA VAL A 92 3.11 4.41 -17.00
C VAL A 92 2.05 5.01 -16.07
N SER A 93 1.85 6.33 -16.14
CA SER A 93 0.83 7.02 -15.34
C SER A 93 -0.61 6.59 -15.63
N SER A 94 -0.85 5.89 -16.75
CA SER A 94 -2.19 5.39 -17.12
C SER A 94 -2.53 4.05 -16.48
N HIS A 95 -1.58 3.39 -15.80
CA HIS A 95 -1.81 2.07 -15.21
C HIS A 95 -2.88 2.08 -14.11
N ASN A 96 -2.85 3.08 -13.23
CA ASN A 96 -3.72 3.15 -12.04
C ASN A 96 -4.56 4.43 -11.97
N LYS A 97 -4.74 5.15 -13.08
CA LYS A 97 -5.48 6.42 -13.07
C LYS A 97 -6.61 6.38 -14.09
N SER A 98 -7.81 6.61 -13.61
CA SER A 98 -8.91 7.01 -14.48
C SER A 98 -8.66 8.42 -15.04
N PRO A 99 -9.04 8.70 -16.30
CA PRO A 99 -8.99 10.05 -16.83
C PRO A 99 -9.88 10.99 -15.99
N ALA A 100 -9.45 12.23 -15.85
CA ALA A 100 -10.25 13.27 -15.19
C ALA A 100 -11.54 13.52 -15.97
N ARG A 101 -12.64 13.89 -15.30
CA ARG A 101 -13.96 14.13 -15.93
C ARG A 101 -13.86 15.08 -17.13
N GLU A 102 -13.05 16.14 -16.98
CA GLU A 102 -12.84 17.17 -18.00
C GLU A 102 -12.18 16.64 -19.28
N THR A 103 -11.46 15.53 -19.19
CA THR A 103 -10.75 14.92 -20.33
C THR A 103 -11.55 13.81 -21.02
N ILE A 104 -12.67 13.36 -20.44
CA ILE A 104 -13.52 12.31 -21.03
C ILE A 104 -14.05 12.71 -22.42
N PRO A 105 -14.56 13.95 -22.65
CA PRO A 105 -15.01 14.36 -23.99
C PRO A 105 -13.91 14.25 -25.04
N GLN A 106 -12.67 14.63 -24.71
CA GLN A 106 -11.53 14.49 -25.63
C GLN A 106 -11.24 13.01 -25.92
N ALA A 107 -11.19 12.17 -24.89
CA ALA A 107 -10.96 10.73 -25.08
C ALA A 107 -12.01 10.09 -26.00
N LEU A 108 -13.29 10.39 -25.80
CA LEU A 108 -14.38 9.90 -26.63
C LEU A 108 -14.26 10.38 -28.08
N ALA A 109 -13.89 11.65 -28.28
CA ALA A 109 -13.68 12.20 -29.62
C ALA A 109 -12.51 11.53 -30.34
N GLU A 110 -11.39 11.27 -29.67
CA GLU A 110 -10.23 10.57 -30.23
C GLU A 110 -10.56 9.11 -30.57
N LEU A 111 -11.40 8.45 -29.77
CA LEU A 111 -11.91 7.09 -30.04
C LEU A 111 -13.01 7.04 -31.11
N GLY A 112 -13.45 8.19 -31.64
CA GLY A 112 -14.50 8.27 -32.64
C GLY A 112 -15.87 7.77 -32.16
N THR A 113 -16.15 7.87 -30.86
CA THR A 113 -17.39 7.38 -30.25
C THR A 113 -18.09 8.47 -29.46
N SER A 114 -19.39 8.25 -29.22
CA SER A 114 -20.17 9.09 -28.30
C SER A 114 -20.75 8.20 -27.20
N PHE A 115 -20.72 8.70 -25.98
CA PHE A 115 -21.24 8.04 -24.81
C PHE A 115 -21.93 9.07 -23.91
N PRO A 116 -23.10 8.80 -23.31
CA PRO A 116 -23.83 9.77 -22.48
C PRO A 116 -23.14 9.95 -21.10
N HIS A 117 -21.87 10.40 -21.12
CA HIS A 117 -21.03 10.51 -19.93
C HIS A 117 -21.59 11.47 -18.88
N GLU A 118 -22.28 12.53 -19.29
CA GLU A 118 -22.93 13.46 -18.37
C GLU A 118 -24.02 12.82 -17.51
N GLU A 119 -24.81 11.90 -18.09
CA GLU A 119 -25.81 11.12 -17.34
C GLU A 119 -25.15 10.29 -16.24
N PHE A 120 -24.03 9.62 -16.56
CA PHE A 120 -23.30 8.82 -15.58
C PHE A 120 -22.61 9.67 -14.52
N PHE A 121 -22.12 10.87 -14.87
CA PHE A 121 -21.60 11.81 -13.90
C PHE A 121 -22.67 12.26 -12.91
N ASN A 122 -23.85 12.59 -13.40
CA ASN A 122 -24.97 12.97 -12.56
C ASN A 122 -25.38 11.83 -11.61
N LEU A 123 -25.48 10.59 -12.12
CA LEU A 123 -25.77 9.43 -11.28
C LEU A 123 -24.69 9.19 -10.22
N ALA A 124 -23.42 9.36 -10.55
CA ALA A 124 -22.32 9.23 -9.60
C ALA A 124 -22.40 10.32 -8.50
N ASP A 125 -22.69 11.56 -8.89
CA ASP A 125 -22.82 12.68 -7.95
C ASP A 125 -24.03 12.54 -7.03
N GLU A 126 -25.16 12.05 -7.55
CA GLU A 126 -26.35 11.71 -6.76
C GLU A 126 -26.06 10.59 -5.77
N HIS A 127 -25.37 9.55 -6.22
CA HIS A 127 -24.94 8.45 -5.36
C HIS A 127 -24.04 8.93 -4.23
N GLN A 128 -23.00 9.71 -4.56
CA GLN A 128 -22.07 10.28 -3.58
C GLN A 128 -22.82 11.18 -2.57
N ALA A 129 -23.72 12.02 -3.04
CA ALA A 129 -24.52 12.88 -2.17
C ALA A 129 -25.44 12.07 -1.25
N ARG A 130 -26.00 10.95 -1.74
CA ARG A 130 -26.79 10.05 -0.91
C ARG A 130 -25.93 9.39 0.16
N MET A 131 -24.79 8.79 -0.21
CA MET A 131 -23.87 8.14 0.72
C MET A 131 -23.40 9.11 1.80
N THR A 132 -23.07 10.35 1.44
CA THR A 132 -22.67 11.40 2.40
C THR A 132 -23.80 11.73 3.37
N ARG A 133 -25.05 11.85 2.89
CA ARG A 133 -26.20 12.08 3.79
C ARG A 133 -26.44 10.91 4.74
N GLU A 134 -26.37 9.66 4.25
CA GLU A 134 -26.55 8.45 5.06
C GLU A 134 -25.46 8.35 6.13
N LEU A 135 -24.20 8.61 5.75
CA LEU A 135 -23.07 8.62 6.68
C LEU A 135 -23.28 9.67 7.77
N ASN A 136 -23.56 10.91 7.39
CA ASN A 136 -23.79 12.01 8.35
C ASN A 136 -24.97 11.72 9.28
N ALA A 137 -26.03 11.09 8.76
CA ALA A 137 -27.19 10.70 9.59
C ALA A 137 -26.87 9.54 10.56
N SER A 138 -25.84 8.75 10.30
CA SER A 138 -25.41 7.66 11.18
C SER A 138 -24.46 8.12 12.30
N VAL A 139 -23.89 9.33 12.19
CA VAL A 139 -23.02 9.89 13.22
C VAL A 139 -23.87 10.37 14.40
N PRO A 140 -23.63 9.88 15.62
CA PRO A 140 -24.36 10.32 16.80
C PRO A 140 -24.19 11.82 17.02
N ASP A 141 -25.29 12.54 17.25
CA ASP A 141 -25.24 13.92 17.74
C ASP A 141 -24.84 13.89 19.23
N ILE A 142 -23.59 14.24 19.50
CA ILE A 142 -23.02 14.25 20.85
C ILE A 142 -23.04 15.64 21.51
N GLY A 143 -23.82 16.55 20.92
CA GLY A 143 -24.02 17.91 21.40
C GLY A 143 -23.19 18.97 20.69
N GLN A 144 -23.80 20.15 20.53
CA GLN A 144 -23.20 21.25 19.75
C GLN A 144 -22.01 21.94 20.45
N ASP A 145 -21.85 21.72 21.75
CA ASP A 145 -20.75 22.33 22.51
C ASP A 145 -19.41 21.59 22.35
N PHE A 146 -19.45 20.41 21.78
CA PHE A 146 -18.25 19.69 21.40
C PHE A 146 -17.90 20.05 19.96
N GLY A 147 -17.05 21.02 19.74
CA GLY A 147 -16.60 21.40 18.41
C GLY A 147 -15.89 20.28 17.63
N TRP A 148 -16.03 19.00 18.02
CA TRP A 148 -15.35 17.85 17.42
C TRP A 148 -16.28 16.67 17.09
N ASN A 149 -17.59 16.92 16.93
CA ASN A 149 -18.55 15.86 16.66
C ASN A 149 -18.87 15.62 15.18
N SER A 150 -18.30 16.37 14.27
CA SER A 150 -18.33 16.12 12.83
C SER A 150 -16.93 15.84 12.30
N GLY A 151 -16.73 14.87 11.48
CA GLY A 151 -15.46 14.32 10.97
C GLY A 151 -14.17 15.15 10.94
N ASN A 152 -14.23 16.46 10.75
CA ASN A 152 -13.07 17.38 10.66
C ASN A 152 -12.90 18.32 11.86
N ASP A 153 -13.53 18.04 12.98
CA ASP A 153 -13.66 19.01 14.06
C ASP A 153 -12.47 19.14 14.99
N MET A 154 -11.51 18.26 14.91
CA MET A 154 -10.28 18.40 15.69
C MET A 154 -9.44 19.59 15.26
N GLN A 155 -9.74 20.19 14.09
CA GLN A 155 -8.98 21.30 13.50
C GLN A 155 -7.47 21.01 13.47
N VAL A 156 -7.11 19.77 13.20
CA VAL A 156 -5.73 19.33 13.02
C VAL A 156 -5.48 19.05 11.54
N GLU A 157 -4.26 19.16 11.13
CA GLU A 157 -3.82 18.78 9.80
C GLU A 157 -3.99 17.26 9.62
N GLU A 158 -4.46 16.84 8.45
CA GLU A 158 -4.47 15.43 8.05
C GLU A 158 -3.31 15.17 7.11
N VAL A 159 -2.40 14.30 7.53
CA VAL A 159 -1.18 13.98 6.77
C VAL A 159 -1.03 12.47 6.63
N TRP A 160 -0.61 12.06 5.46
CA TRP A 160 -0.32 10.67 5.20
C TRP A 160 0.96 10.22 5.94
N SER A 161 0.89 9.14 6.71
CA SER A 161 2.00 8.61 7.51
C SER A 161 3.22 8.20 6.66
N GLY A 162 3.02 7.86 5.39
CA GLY A 162 4.11 7.57 4.43
C GLY A 162 5.08 8.74 4.23
N LEU A 163 4.68 9.99 4.49
CA LEU A 163 5.60 11.13 4.45
C LEU A 163 6.61 11.06 5.59
N GLY A 164 6.17 10.82 6.82
CA GLY A 164 7.07 10.65 7.96
C GLY A 164 8.00 9.44 7.80
N ILE A 165 7.49 8.34 7.24
CA ILE A 165 8.31 7.16 6.90
C ILE A 165 9.39 7.53 5.90
N SER A 166 9.05 8.21 4.81
CA SER A 166 10.02 8.58 3.77
C SER A 166 11.10 9.54 4.26
N GLU A 167 10.75 10.44 5.16
CA GLU A 167 11.73 11.32 5.83
C GLU A 167 12.71 10.49 6.66
N GLY A 168 12.21 9.56 7.47
CA GLY A 168 13.05 8.64 8.25
C GLY A 168 13.94 7.77 7.36
N PHE A 169 13.45 7.32 6.21
CA PHE A 169 14.25 6.56 5.24
C PHE A 169 15.39 7.41 4.68
N ARG A 170 15.08 8.62 4.17
CA ARG A 170 16.11 9.53 3.64
C ARG A 170 17.19 9.78 4.68
N GLU A 171 16.79 10.09 5.91
CA GLU A 171 17.75 10.34 6.99
C GLU A 171 18.64 9.13 7.28
N CYS A 172 18.08 7.93 7.31
CA CYS A 172 18.84 6.70 7.57
C CYS A 172 19.74 6.32 6.39
N MET A 173 19.24 6.39 5.17
CA MET A 173 19.99 6.02 3.97
C MET A 173 21.13 7.00 3.67
N ASP A 174 20.93 8.28 3.93
CA ASP A 174 21.96 9.31 3.76
C ASP A 174 23.13 9.16 4.74
N LYS A 175 22.81 8.65 5.95
CA LYS A 175 23.82 8.49 7.02
C LYS A 175 24.46 7.10 7.05
N ASN A 176 23.82 6.10 6.45
CA ASN A 176 24.28 4.72 6.49
C ASN A 176 24.12 4.02 5.15
N PRO A 177 25.21 3.75 4.41
CA PRO A 177 25.16 3.09 3.11
C PRO A 177 24.69 1.64 3.18
N ASN A 178 24.63 1.03 4.37
CA ASN A 178 24.10 -0.32 4.53
C ASN A 178 22.57 -0.38 4.59
N VAL A 179 21.88 0.76 4.70
CA VAL A 179 20.41 0.83 4.60
C VAL A 179 20.01 0.81 3.13
N ILE A 180 19.28 -0.20 2.72
CA ILE A 180 18.97 -0.49 1.32
C ILE A 180 17.45 -0.64 1.13
N ALA A 181 16.88 0.15 0.24
CA ALA A 181 15.48 -0.02 -0.16
C ALA A 181 15.35 -1.15 -1.18
N VAL A 182 14.51 -2.13 -0.89
CA VAL A 182 14.11 -3.21 -1.79
C VAL A 182 12.61 -3.10 -2.00
N THR A 183 12.19 -2.73 -3.20
CA THR A 183 10.79 -2.46 -3.52
C THR A 183 10.26 -3.45 -4.57
N GLN A 184 8.95 -3.53 -4.67
CA GLN A 184 8.22 -4.35 -5.64
C GLN A 184 7.38 -3.48 -6.58
N ASP A 185 7.99 -2.50 -7.21
CA ASP A 185 7.31 -1.47 -8.01
C ASP A 185 6.27 -0.68 -7.21
N SER A 186 6.59 -0.36 -5.95
CA SER A 186 5.65 0.25 -5.00
C SER A 186 6.25 1.40 -4.16
N TYR A 187 7.44 1.90 -4.51
CA TYR A 187 8.17 2.91 -3.72
C TYR A 187 7.38 4.19 -3.42
N LYS A 188 6.41 4.54 -4.26
CA LYS A 188 5.54 5.71 -4.01
C LYS A 188 4.57 5.50 -2.85
N LEU A 189 4.31 4.25 -2.44
CA LEU A 189 3.47 3.96 -1.27
C LEU A 189 4.09 4.36 0.07
N ILE A 190 5.38 4.66 0.09
CA ILE A 190 6.10 5.17 1.27
C ILE A 190 6.59 6.60 1.10
N GLY A 191 6.03 7.36 0.15
CA GLY A 191 6.37 8.74 -0.08
C GLY A 191 7.72 8.99 -0.77
N PHE A 192 8.37 7.96 -1.34
CA PHE A 192 9.51 8.16 -2.22
C PHE A 192 9.08 8.75 -3.54
N THR A 193 9.88 9.67 -4.04
CA THR A 193 9.74 10.31 -5.33
C THR A 193 10.62 9.64 -6.39
N ASP A 194 10.41 9.98 -7.66
CA ASP A 194 11.29 9.54 -8.74
C ASP A 194 12.74 10.05 -8.53
N ASN A 195 12.90 11.23 -7.91
CA ASN A 195 14.21 11.76 -7.56
C ASN A 195 14.90 10.92 -6.46
N ASP A 196 14.17 10.43 -5.47
CA ASP A 196 14.70 9.53 -4.43
C ASP A 196 15.17 8.22 -5.08
N LYS A 197 14.33 7.63 -5.94
CA LYS A 197 14.67 6.42 -6.71
C LYS A 197 15.99 6.61 -7.47
N GLU A 198 16.11 7.67 -8.28
CA GLU A 198 17.31 7.94 -9.06
C GLU A 198 18.55 8.23 -8.19
N ARG A 199 18.36 8.95 -7.09
CA ARG A 199 19.42 9.26 -6.13
C ARG A 199 20.01 8.00 -5.53
N TYR A 200 19.15 7.12 -4.98
CA TYR A 200 19.58 5.93 -4.26
C TYR A 200 19.96 4.77 -5.17
N ARG A 201 19.52 4.74 -6.42
CA ARG A 201 20.10 3.84 -7.45
C ARG A 201 21.58 4.14 -7.71
N LYS A 202 21.98 5.41 -7.77
CA LYS A 202 23.38 5.82 -7.99
C LYS A 202 24.31 5.40 -6.85
N THR A 203 23.79 5.25 -5.65
CA THR A 203 24.56 4.79 -4.47
C THR A 203 24.42 3.29 -4.20
N ASN A 204 23.74 2.53 -5.07
CA ASN A 204 23.39 1.12 -4.89
C ASN A 204 22.57 0.84 -3.62
N GLN A 205 21.75 1.80 -3.19
CA GLN A 205 20.86 1.67 -2.03
C GLN A 205 19.40 1.46 -2.44
N PHE A 206 19.09 1.31 -3.70
CA PHE A 206 17.72 1.11 -4.19
C PHE A 206 17.66 0.00 -5.24
N PHE A 207 16.87 -1.03 -4.96
CA PHE A 207 16.60 -2.16 -5.85
C PHE A 207 15.10 -2.32 -6.03
N ASP A 208 14.66 -2.39 -7.27
CA ASP A 208 13.28 -2.73 -7.62
C ASP A 208 13.25 -4.12 -8.25
N VAL A 209 12.53 -5.03 -7.60
CA VAL A 209 12.42 -6.43 -8.04
C VAL A 209 11.16 -6.70 -8.87
N GLY A 210 10.40 -5.65 -9.20
CA GLY A 210 9.09 -5.76 -9.83
C GLY A 210 8.03 -6.31 -8.90
N VAL A 211 6.79 -6.46 -9.38
CA VAL A 211 5.67 -6.97 -8.57
C VAL A 211 5.89 -8.46 -8.25
N ALA A 212 6.75 -8.69 -7.24
CA ALA A 212 7.20 -10.02 -6.83
C ALA A 212 7.54 -10.04 -5.33
N GLU A 213 6.52 -10.02 -4.47
CA GLU A 213 6.64 -9.85 -3.01
C GLU A 213 7.47 -10.95 -2.34
N GLN A 214 7.34 -12.17 -2.82
CA GLN A 214 8.13 -13.31 -2.33
C GLN A 214 9.61 -13.12 -2.66
N ASN A 215 9.91 -12.68 -3.89
CA ASN A 215 11.29 -12.36 -4.31
C ASN A 215 11.85 -11.19 -3.51
N MET A 216 11.08 -10.12 -3.30
CA MET A 216 11.45 -8.98 -2.45
C MET A 216 11.90 -9.45 -1.06
N SER A 217 11.12 -10.32 -0.42
CA SER A 217 11.46 -10.85 0.90
C SER A 217 12.72 -11.72 0.88
N MET A 218 12.93 -12.51 -0.17
CA MET A 218 14.12 -13.38 -0.30
C MET A 218 15.38 -12.57 -0.61
N VAL A 219 15.32 -11.57 -1.48
CA VAL A 219 16.42 -10.63 -1.75
C VAL A 219 16.79 -9.90 -0.46
N SER A 220 15.79 -9.41 0.28
CA SER A 220 16.02 -8.75 1.58
C SER A 220 16.66 -9.68 2.62
N ALA A 221 16.23 -10.94 2.68
CA ALA A 221 16.86 -11.92 3.55
C ALA A 221 18.33 -12.13 3.21
N GLY A 222 18.66 -12.24 1.92
CA GLY A 222 20.04 -12.36 1.44
C GLY A 222 20.90 -11.15 1.81
N LEU A 223 20.41 -9.94 1.56
CA LEU A 223 21.10 -8.69 1.92
C LEU A 223 21.31 -8.59 3.43
N ALA A 224 20.29 -8.91 4.24
CA ALA A 224 20.40 -8.86 5.69
C ALA A 224 21.40 -9.88 6.25
N LYS A 225 21.53 -11.05 5.62
CA LYS A 225 22.55 -12.05 5.95
C LYS A 225 23.97 -11.51 5.74
N GLU A 226 24.18 -10.69 4.73
CA GLU A 226 25.46 -10.04 4.43
C GLU A 226 25.71 -8.76 5.26
N GLY A 227 24.82 -8.44 6.21
CA GLY A 227 25.00 -7.32 7.15
C GLY A 227 24.36 -6.01 6.73
N PHE A 228 23.63 -5.97 5.62
CA PHE A 228 22.82 -4.82 5.23
C PHE A 228 21.54 -4.70 6.06
N ILE A 229 20.88 -3.56 5.96
CA ILE A 229 19.59 -3.28 6.60
C ILE A 229 18.55 -3.02 5.50
N PRO A 230 17.94 -4.06 4.94
CA PRO A 230 16.91 -3.88 3.93
C PRO A 230 15.65 -3.26 4.53
N ILE A 231 15.13 -2.24 3.85
CA ILE A 231 13.82 -1.65 4.08
C ILE A 231 12.93 -2.03 2.89
N THR A 232 11.74 -2.56 3.16
CA THR A 232 10.81 -3.04 2.14
C THR A 232 9.45 -2.41 2.30
N ASN A 233 8.69 -2.34 1.23
CA ASN A 233 7.34 -1.80 1.25
C ASN A 233 6.40 -2.55 0.29
N GLY A 234 5.12 -2.21 0.33
CA GLY A 234 4.06 -2.75 -0.50
C GLY A 234 2.75 -2.73 0.26
N TYR A 235 1.64 -3.14 -0.36
CA TYR A 235 0.40 -3.33 0.37
C TYR A 235 0.52 -4.49 1.35
N ALA A 236 -0.01 -4.35 2.56
CA ALA A 236 0.11 -5.34 3.63
C ALA A 236 -0.42 -6.72 3.22
N THR A 237 -1.57 -6.77 2.54
CA THR A 237 -2.15 -8.02 2.05
C THR A 237 -1.22 -8.78 1.10
N PHE A 238 -0.38 -8.09 0.33
CA PHE A 238 0.57 -8.71 -0.60
C PHE A 238 1.97 -8.84 0.00
N ALA A 239 2.53 -7.74 0.53
CA ALA A 239 3.90 -7.74 1.07
C ALA A 239 4.05 -8.67 2.28
N LEU A 240 3.01 -8.81 3.12
CA LEU A 240 3.01 -9.75 4.24
C LEU A 240 2.27 -11.05 3.89
N GLY A 241 1.02 -10.96 3.40
CA GLY A 241 0.18 -12.12 3.18
C GLY A 241 0.71 -13.06 2.11
N ARG A 242 1.02 -12.55 0.91
CA ARG A 242 1.54 -13.38 -0.20
C ARG A 242 2.95 -13.92 0.07
N ALA A 243 3.81 -13.13 0.74
CA ALA A 243 5.18 -13.50 1.05
C ALA A 243 5.34 -14.15 2.44
N TYR A 244 4.23 -14.54 3.10
CA TYR A 244 4.24 -14.95 4.50
C TYR A 244 5.21 -16.10 4.80
N ASP A 245 5.26 -17.11 3.94
CA ASP A 245 6.17 -18.25 4.11
C ASP A 245 7.63 -17.82 4.02
N GLN A 246 7.98 -17.00 3.02
CA GLN A 246 9.33 -16.46 2.85
C GLN A 246 9.75 -15.61 4.05
N ILE A 247 8.85 -14.76 4.54
CA ILE A 247 9.09 -13.95 5.74
C ILE A 247 9.30 -14.85 6.95
N ARG A 248 8.42 -15.84 7.15
CA ARG A 248 8.48 -16.75 8.30
C ARG A 248 9.78 -17.54 8.34
N VAL A 249 10.11 -18.20 7.24
CA VAL A 249 11.24 -19.15 7.17
C VAL A 249 12.56 -18.42 7.03
N SER A 250 12.64 -17.45 6.10
CA SER A 250 13.93 -16.89 5.70
C SER A 250 14.30 -15.59 6.42
N VAL A 251 13.34 -14.91 7.06
CA VAL A 251 13.59 -13.65 7.77
C VAL A 251 13.33 -13.80 9.27
N ALA A 252 12.11 -14.14 9.67
CA ALA A 252 11.71 -14.14 11.07
C ALA A 252 12.42 -15.23 11.88
N HIS A 253 12.37 -16.47 11.41
CA HIS A 253 13.07 -17.60 12.06
C HIS A 253 14.58 -17.36 12.15
N ALA A 254 15.19 -16.82 11.08
CA ALA A 254 16.62 -16.50 11.02
C ALA A 254 16.99 -15.23 11.81
N ARG A 255 16.02 -14.46 12.29
CA ARG A 255 16.18 -13.15 12.96
C ARG A 255 16.94 -12.12 12.12
N TYR A 256 16.80 -12.17 10.80
CA TYR A 256 17.48 -11.24 9.93
C TYR A 256 16.91 -9.82 10.07
N ASN A 257 17.79 -8.84 9.95
CA ASN A 257 17.50 -7.43 10.22
C ASN A 257 16.78 -6.75 9.05
N VAL A 258 15.63 -7.31 8.61
CA VAL A 258 14.78 -6.75 7.56
C VAL A 258 13.68 -5.89 8.16
N LYS A 259 13.43 -4.73 7.57
CA LYS A 259 12.40 -3.77 7.99
C LYS A 259 11.28 -3.71 6.96
N TYR A 260 10.10 -4.15 7.34
CA TYR A 260 8.90 -4.12 6.51
C TYR A 260 8.06 -2.89 6.84
N PHE A 261 7.69 -2.12 5.82
CA PHE A 261 6.83 -0.94 5.94
C PHE A 261 5.59 -1.11 5.04
N PRO A 262 4.74 -2.08 5.34
CA PRO A 262 3.57 -2.34 4.53
C PRO A 262 2.52 -1.26 4.71
N THR A 263 1.84 -0.94 3.62
CA THR A 263 0.72 0.00 3.59
C THR A 263 -0.59 -0.74 3.79
N GLU A 264 -1.33 -0.36 4.83
CA GLU A 264 -2.70 -0.81 5.04
C GLU A 264 -3.62 -0.17 4.00
N GLY A 265 -4.40 -0.99 3.31
CA GLY A 265 -5.38 -0.51 2.34
C GLY A 265 -6.68 -0.01 2.98
N LEU A 266 -6.86 -0.19 4.29
CA LEU A 266 -8.10 0.18 4.98
C LEU A 266 -8.44 1.65 4.78
N LEU A 267 -9.65 1.92 4.32
CA LEU A 267 -10.14 3.26 3.94
C LEU A 267 -9.37 3.92 2.80
N GLY A 268 -8.56 3.18 2.07
CA GLY A 268 -7.88 3.65 0.86
C GLY A 268 -8.78 3.54 -0.38
N GLY A 269 -8.50 4.37 -1.40
CA GLY A 269 -9.21 4.34 -2.69
C GLY A 269 -8.84 3.19 -3.61
N ASP A 270 -8.04 2.24 -3.14
CA ASP A 270 -7.45 1.18 -3.97
C ASP A 270 -8.35 -0.08 -4.07
N GLY A 271 -9.46 -0.10 -3.34
CA GLY A 271 -10.48 -1.17 -3.37
C GLY A 271 -10.18 -2.35 -2.44
N PRO A 272 -11.15 -3.26 -2.29
CA PRO A 272 -11.16 -4.27 -1.22
C PRO A 272 -10.02 -5.29 -1.32
N PHE A 273 -9.44 -5.52 -2.49
CA PHE A 273 -8.31 -6.44 -2.64
C PHE A 273 -6.99 -5.91 -2.07
N HIS A 274 -6.91 -4.61 -1.82
CA HIS A 274 -5.72 -3.96 -1.23
C HIS A 274 -5.89 -3.73 0.27
N GLU A 275 -7.10 -3.90 0.80
CA GLU A 275 -7.38 -3.77 2.22
C GLU A 275 -6.87 -4.99 3.00
N CYS A 276 -6.32 -4.76 4.19
CA CYS A 276 -5.80 -5.80 5.06
C CYS A 276 -6.21 -5.49 6.51
N LEU A 277 -7.12 -6.28 7.04
CA LEU A 277 -7.57 -6.17 8.43
C LEU A 277 -6.72 -7.03 9.37
N GLU A 278 -6.00 -8.00 8.83
CA GLU A 278 -5.26 -9.04 9.53
C GLU A 278 -3.76 -8.75 9.70
N SER A 279 -3.27 -7.60 9.30
CA SER A 279 -1.83 -7.30 9.25
C SER A 279 -1.12 -7.39 10.61
N ILE A 280 -1.77 -6.96 11.70
CA ILE A 280 -1.23 -7.15 13.06
C ILE A 280 -1.10 -8.64 13.36
N ALA A 281 -2.12 -9.44 13.03
CA ALA A 281 -2.13 -10.87 13.26
C ALA A 281 -1.05 -11.57 12.45
N LEU A 282 -0.88 -11.20 11.18
CA LEU A 282 0.20 -11.73 10.33
C LEU A 282 1.58 -11.49 10.95
N GLY A 283 1.83 -10.30 11.48
CA GLY A 283 3.08 -10.00 12.19
C GLY A 283 3.21 -10.71 13.54
N TYR A 284 2.12 -10.77 14.31
CA TYR A 284 2.11 -11.32 15.66
C TYR A 284 2.48 -12.82 15.72
N TYR A 285 2.06 -13.60 14.73
CA TYR A 285 2.36 -15.04 14.68
C TYR A 285 3.74 -15.38 14.11
N LEU A 286 4.50 -14.40 13.63
CA LEU A 286 5.85 -14.63 13.13
C LEU A 286 6.86 -14.67 14.28
N PRO A 287 7.73 -15.70 14.36
CA PRO A 287 8.73 -15.77 15.43
C PRO A 287 9.69 -14.60 15.34
N HIS A 288 9.99 -13.99 16.50
CA HIS A 288 10.93 -12.88 16.62
C HIS A 288 10.56 -11.59 15.87
N MET A 289 9.44 -11.56 15.18
CA MET A 289 8.94 -10.38 14.50
C MET A 289 8.49 -9.35 15.54
N GLN A 290 8.88 -8.12 15.34
CA GLN A 290 8.43 -6.97 16.11
C GLN A 290 7.43 -6.18 15.26
N VAL A 291 6.33 -5.73 15.86
CA VAL A 291 5.28 -4.99 15.16
C VAL A 291 5.07 -3.65 15.85
N GLN A 292 5.01 -2.58 15.06
CA GLN A 292 4.64 -1.26 15.50
C GLN A 292 3.66 -0.62 14.52
N TRP A 293 2.76 0.19 15.02
CA TRP A 293 1.77 0.90 14.22
C TRP A 293 1.64 2.34 14.72
N PRO A 294 2.39 3.28 14.16
CA PRO A 294 2.35 4.68 14.55
C PRO A 294 0.99 5.31 14.22
N CYS A 295 0.57 6.27 15.05
CA CYS A 295 -0.75 6.87 14.94
C CYS A 295 -0.85 8.00 13.91
N ASP A 296 0.25 8.66 13.60
CA ASP A 296 0.30 9.77 12.65
C ASP A 296 1.68 9.89 11.98
N THR A 297 1.87 10.91 11.16
CA THR A 297 3.09 11.12 10.38
C THR A 297 4.32 11.44 11.25
N ILE A 298 4.15 12.14 12.36
CA ILE A 298 5.25 12.50 13.29
C ILE A 298 5.72 11.23 14.01
N GLU A 299 4.80 10.45 14.56
CA GLU A 299 5.14 9.19 15.20
C GLU A 299 5.70 8.18 14.18
N ALA A 300 5.20 8.18 12.93
CA ALA A 300 5.70 7.33 11.86
C ALA A 300 7.18 7.60 11.53
N ASN A 301 7.61 8.87 11.53
CA ASN A 301 9.02 9.23 11.39
C ASN A 301 9.85 8.64 12.54
N LYS A 302 9.44 8.86 13.80
CA LYS A 302 10.14 8.35 15.00
C LYS A 302 10.21 6.82 14.99
N ALA A 303 9.10 6.16 14.70
CA ALA A 303 9.03 4.70 14.60
C ALA A 303 9.98 4.15 13.52
N THR A 304 10.09 4.83 12.39
CA THR A 304 11.00 4.48 11.30
C THR A 304 12.46 4.58 11.72
N LEU A 305 12.82 5.70 12.36
CA LEU A 305 14.19 5.91 12.87
C LEU A 305 14.57 4.84 13.89
N VAL A 306 13.69 4.55 14.85
CA VAL A 306 13.90 3.50 15.85
C VAL A 306 13.98 2.11 15.23
N ALA A 307 13.09 1.78 14.30
CA ALA A 307 13.12 0.50 13.61
C ALA A 307 14.47 0.23 12.91
N ILE A 308 15.01 1.23 12.22
CA ILE A 308 16.22 1.06 11.42
C ILE A 308 17.50 1.14 12.29
N ARG A 309 17.56 2.07 13.25
CA ARG A 309 18.77 2.35 14.04
C ARG A 309 18.91 1.45 15.27
N ASP A 310 17.81 1.27 16.00
CA ASP A 310 17.87 0.77 17.39
C ASP A 310 17.43 -0.69 17.49
N ILE A 311 16.46 -1.12 16.70
CA ILE A 311 15.96 -2.48 16.75
C ILE A 311 16.82 -3.41 15.89
N LYS A 312 17.38 -4.44 16.51
CA LYS A 312 18.07 -5.52 15.81
C LYS A 312 17.09 -6.66 15.53
N GLY A 313 17.06 -7.15 14.28
CA GLY A 313 16.14 -8.19 13.84
C GLY A 313 14.95 -7.64 13.05
N PRO A 314 13.97 -8.51 12.71
CA PRO A 314 12.88 -8.17 11.83
C PRO A 314 11.84 -7.28 12.51
N VAL A 315 11.37 -6.26 11.78
CA VAL A 315 10.34 -5.31 12.24
C VAL A 315 9.31 -5.10 11.14
N ILE A 316 8.05 -5.08 11.50
CA ILE A 316 6.95 -4.57 10.69
C ILE A 316 6.51 -3.23 11.28
N THR A 317 6.57 -2.17 10.49
CA THR A 317 6.00 -0.86 10.80
C THR A 317 4.81 -0.63 9.88
N LEU A 318 3.60 -0.76 10.41
CA LEU A 318 2.36 -0.57 9.67
C LEU A 318 2.14 0.90 9.38
N GLN A 319 1.57 1.21 8.22
CA GLN A 319 1.13 2.55 7.86
C GLN A 319 -0.21 2.50 7.13
N GLU A 320 -0.96 3.57 7.18
CA GLU A 320 -2.23 3.64 6.49
C GLU A 320 -2.13 4.37 5.15
N ARG A 321 -3.02 4.01 4.22
CA ARG A 321 -3.05 4.56 2.85
C ARG A 321 -3.61 5.97 2.79
N ALA A 322 -4.61 6.28 3.63
CA ALA A 322 -5.26 7.58 3.67
C ALA A 322 -4.53 8.55 4.63
N PRO A 323 -4.60 9.86 4.39
CA PRO A 323 -4.21 10.86 5.37
C PRO A 323 -4.94 10.67 6.69
N LYS A 324 -4.28 10.98 7.81
CA LYS A 324 -4.81 10.84 9.16
C LYS A 324 -4.55 12.11 9.97
N PRO A 325 -5.40 12.39 10.98
CA PRO A 325 -5.18 13.51 11.89
C PRO A 325 -3.82 13.44 12.57
N VAL A 326 -3.07 14.54 12.55
CA VAL A 326 -1.81 14.68 13.28
C VAL A 326 -2.13 15.05 14.72
N VAL A 327 -2.00 14.07 15.61
CA VAL A 327 -2.38 14.18 17.02
C VAL A 327 -1.19 14.09 17.98
N THR A 328 0.01 13.89 17.45
CA THR A 328 1.26 13.99 18.21
C THR A 328 2.02 15.27 17.87
N LYS A 329 3.06 15.56 18.63
CA LYS A 329 3.97 16.71 18.46
C LYS A 329 5.41 16.21 18.35
N GLU A 330 6.32 17.09 17.90
CA GLU A 330 7.74 16.74 17.82
C GLU A 330 8.32 16.34 19.19
N GLU A 331 7.87 16.95 20.26
CA GLU A 331 8.27 16.64 21.62
C GLU A 331 7.57 15.42 22.22
N THR A 332 6.51 14.87 21.57
CA THR A 332 5.84 13.64 22.04
C THR A 332 6.85 12.50 22.10
N PRO A 333 7.05 11.85 23.25
CA PRO A 333 8.07 10.81 23.37
C PRO A 333 7.67 9.56 22.56
N TYR A 334 8.65 8.88 22.00
CA TYR A 334 8.49 7.58 21.38
C TYR A 334 9.59 6.63 21.85
N GLN A 335 9.17 5.49 22.38
CA GLN A 335 10.06 4.40 22.76
C GLN A 335 9.42 3.07 22.42
N TYR A 336 10.09 2.27 21.62
CA TYR A 336 9.57 0.95 21.23
C TYR A 336 9.30 0.07 22.48
N GLY A 337 8.13 -0.55 22.49
CA GLY A 337 7.69 -1.43 23.59
C GLY A 337 7.15 -0.70 24.84
N ILE A 338 7.12 0.62 24.83
CA ILE A 338 6.54 1.44 25.91
C ILE A 338 5.38 2.27 25.32
N ALA A 339 4.20 2.09 25.86
CA ALA A 339 3.03 2.87 25.43
C ALA A 339 3.11 4.32 25.92
N ASN A 340 2.51 5.24 25.19
CA ASN A 340 2.22 6.59 25.68
C ASN A 340 0.94 6.60 26.51
N ILE A 341 0.94 7.29 27.63
CA ILE A 341 -0.25 7.71 28.35
C ILE A 341 -0.62 9.07 27.83
N ILE A 342 -1.83 9.19 27.26
CA ILE A 342 -2.41 10.41 26.74
C ILE A 342 -3.56 10.78 27.65
N ARG A 343 -3.49 11.90 28.35
CA ARG A 343 -4.51 12.35 29.30
C ARG A 343 -5.11 13.69 28.87
N TYR A 344 -6.42 13.74 28.74
CA TYR A 344 -7.12 14.99 28.52
C TYR A 344 -7.04 15.88 29.76
N THR A 345 -6.59 17.11 29.59
CA THR A 345 -6.37 18.09 30.68
C THR A 345 -7.42 19.20 30.72
N GLY A 346 -8.20 19.34 29.68
CA GLY A 346 -9.24 20.39 29.51
C GLY A 346 -9.16 21.05 28.13
N ARG A 347 -10.25 21.73 27.73
CA ARG A 347 -10.33 22.39 26.44
C ARG A 347 -9.22 23.39 26.23
N GLN A 348 -8.64 23.35 25.06
CA GLN A 348 -7.62 24.26 24.55
C GLN A 348 -7.99 24.74 23.14
N PRO A 349 -7.45 25.86 22.66
CA PRO A 349 -7.70 26.35 21.31
C PRO A 349 -7.34 25.34 20.22
N LYS A 350 -6.27 24.55 20.43
CA LYS A 350 -5.89 23.45 19.55
C LYS A 350 -6.15 22.12 20.22
N PHE A 351 -6.70 21.17 19.48
CA PHE A 351 -7.00 19.82 19.97
C PHE A 351 -5.81 19.16 20.65
N VAL A 352 -4.65 19.17 20.00
CA VAL A 352 -3.44 18.52 20.51
C VAL A 352 -2.92 19.11 21.82
N ASP A 353 -3.22 20.38 22.11
CA ASP A 353 -2.80 21.07 23.34
C ASP A 353 -3.69 20.74 24.54
N ALA A 354 -4.84 20.13 24.30
CA ALA A 354 -5.75 19.66 25.34
C ALA A 354 -5.28 18.38 26.04
N PHE A 355 -4.14 17.83 25.63
CA PHE A 355 -3.63 16.57 26.13
C PHE A 355 -2.19 16.66 26.65
N GLU A 356 -1.96 16.03 27.78
CA GLU A 356 -0.62 15.65 28.24
C GLU A 356 -0.26 14.25 27.73
N THR A 357 0.98 14.09 27.23
CA THR A 357 1.48 12.80 26.77
C THR A 357 2.81 12.47 27.46
N ARG A 358 2.92 11.26 28.02
CA ARG A 358 4.13 10.74 28.66
C ARG A 358 4.30 9.24 28.45
N LEU A 359 5.52 8.74 28.53
CA LEU A 359 5.75 7.29 28.53
C LEU A 359 5.13 6.61 29.76
N SER A 360 4.63 5.38 29.57
CA SER A 360 3.94 4.61 30.61
C SER A 360 4.85 3.91 31.63
N THR A 361 6.13 4.26 31.68
CA THR A 361 7.13 3.58 32.53
C THR A 361 6.76 3.52 34.01
N ASN A 362 6.01 4.49 34.53
CA ASN A 362 5.60 4.60 35.94
C ASN A 362 4.08 4.74 36.09
N TRP A 363 3.29 4.20 35.15
CA TRP A 363 1.84 4.33 35.23
C TRP A 363 1.21 3.37 36.23
N SER A 364 0.23 3.86 37.00
CA SER A 364 -0.66 3.05 37.82
C SER A 364 -2.10 3.20 37.35
N GLY A 365 -2.80 2.09 37.12
CA GLY A 365 -4.21 2.07 36.73
C GLY A 365 -5.16 2.73 37.74
N ALA A 366 -4.72 2.93 38.99
CA ALA A 366 -5.50 3.61 40.04
C ALA A 366 -5.75 5.11 39.76
N GLU A 367 -5.10 5.68 38.74
CA GLU A 367 -5.22 7.10 38.37
C GLU A 367 -6.33 7.39 37.35
N ALA A 368 -7.08 6.38 36.88
CA ALA A 368 -8.07 6.55 35.83
C ALA A 368 -9.34 5.74 36.13
N ASP A 369 -10.51 6.36 35.91
CA ASP A 369 -11.81 5.66 35.96
C ASP A 369 -12.00 4.71 34.76
N ILE A 370 -11.48 5.14 33.58
CA ILE A 370 -11.56 4.40 32.31
C ILE A 370 -10.21 4.50 31.61
N VAL A 371 -9.76 3.39 31.04
CA VAL A 371 -8.57 3.32 30.19
C VAL A 371 -8.98 2.83 28.79
N ILE A 372 -8.67 3.62 27.77
CA ILE A 372 -8.85 3.24 26.36
C ILE A 372 -7.48 2.87 25.82
N VAL A 373 -7.33 1.66 25.28
CA VAL A 373 -6.13 1.22 24.60
C VAL A 373 -6.34 1.34 23.10
N ALA A 374 -5.50 2.12 22.45
CA ALA A 374 -5.58 2.38 21.01
C ALA A 374 -4.20 2.26 20.34
N VAL A 375 -4.19 1.93 19.06
CA VAL A 375 -3.00 1.81 18.23
C VAL A 375 -3.28 2.32 16.81
N GLY A 376 -2.26 2.83 16.13
CA GLY A 376 -2.43 3.38 14.79
C GLY A 376 -3.37 4.58 14.76
N SER A 377 -4.11 4.76 13.69
CA SER A 377 -5.06 5.88 13.52
C SER A 377 -6.17 5.92 14.57
N GLN A 378 -6.44 4.80 15.26
CA GLN A 378 -7.46 4.74 16.29
C GLN A 378 -7.10 5.55 17.56
N VAL A 379 -5.84 5.99 17.68
CA VAL A 379 -5.43 6.90 18.76
C VAL A 379 -6.17 8.23 18.69
N ALA A 380 -6.35 8.80 17.50
CA ALA A 380 -7.11 10.03 17.32
C ALA A 380 -8.56 9.87 17.79
N GLU A 381 -9.21 8.75 17.45
CA GLU A 381 -10.59 8.47 17.89
C GLU A 381 -10.67 8.21 19.40
N ALA A 382 -9.69 7.54 19.97
CA ALA A 382 -9.60 7.36 21.43
C ALA A 382 -9.43 8.70 22.17
N MET A 383 -8.66 9.63 21.61
CA MET A 383 -8.50 10.98 22.16
C MET A 383 -9.84 11.76 22.08
N ARG A 384 -10.57 11.67 20.98
CA ARG A 384 -11.94 12.24 20.86
C ARG A 384 -12.87 11.66 21.91
N ALA A 385 -12.89 10.33 22.05
CA ALA A 385 -13.69 9.64 23.06
C ALA A 385 -13.35 10.09 24.48
N ALA A 386 -12.07 10.31 24.79
CA ALA A 386 -11.65 10.79 26.12
C ALA A 386 -12.20 12.19 26.44
N VAL A 387 -12.25 13.09 25.43
CA VAL A 387 -12.88 14.41 25.60
C VAL A 387 -14.38 14.26 25.89
N ILE A 388 -15.09 13.48 25.07
CA ILE A 388 -16.54 13.27 25.22
C ILE A 388 -16.84 12.71 26.61
N LEU A 389 -16.14 11.66 27.03
CA LEU A 389 -16.34 11.02 28.33
C LEU A 389 -16.08 11.99 29.51
N LYS A 390 -15.13 12.88 29.37
CA LYS A 390 -14.77 13.84 30.43
C LYS A 390 -15.74 15.02 30.50
N GLU A 391 -16.19 15.52 29.32
CA GLU A 391 -17.02 16.72 29.24
C GLU A 391 -18.52 16.43 29.32
N ALA A 392 -18.96 15.20 29.04
CA ALA A 392 -20.36 14.76 29.19
C ALA A 392 -20.80 14.51 30.64
N LYS A 393 -19.87 14.63 31.60
CA LYS A 393 -20.18 14.56 33.04
C LYS A 393 -20.52 15.95 33.54
#